data_7c39cfa2b6462e12549eb7d187d5aa98
#
_entry.id   7c39cfa2b6462e12549eb7d187d5aa98
#
_cell.length_a   1.000
_cell.length_b   1.000
_cell.length_c   1.000
_cell.angle_alpha   90.00
_cell.angle_beta   90.00
_cell.angle_gamma   90.00
#
_symmetry.space_group_name_H-M   'P 1'
#
loop_
_entity.id
_entity.type
_entity.pdbx_description
1 polymer ?
#
loop_
_entity_poly.entity_id
_entity_poly.type
_entity_poly.pdbx_seq_one_letter_code
_entity_poly.pdbx_strand_id
1 'polypeptide(L)'
;IDTTGAEKLLFGPFIDLEQDLRSVDVKEYPKMKLEWYSSDTTNKTAPNLDYWRIHYKGLPDIAFNPSFLYSKNKDTLDQGEFFKLEIMAQNISDYPMDSLLVKFDLIDERNTNISSLWRTIPVQAQAAIKIPYEVSTNGQSGNYRLIIELNPGMDQPELNAFNNVAIVNYFVRGDTR
;
A
#
# COMPACT_ATOMS: atom_id res chain seq x y z
N ILE A 1 -2.23 4.37 -24.50
CA ILE A 1 -0.83 4.86 -24.68
C ILE A 1 0.03 3.91 -23.88
N ASP A 2 1.01 3.31 -24.53
CA ASP A 2 1.93 2.37 -23.90
C ASP A 2 3.00 3.06 -23.02
N THR A 3 3.87 2.25 -22.43
CA THR A 3 4.96 2.76 -21.56
C THR A 3 6.01 3.59 -22.29
N THR A 4 6.07 3.50 -23.63
CA THR A 4 6.96 4.32 -24.48
C THR A 4 6.34 5.63 -24.90
N GLY A 5 5.06 5.81 -24.67
CA GLY A 5 4.27 6.96 -25.09
C GLY A 5 3.62 6.79 -26.48
N ALA A 6 3.76 5.61 -27.09
CA ALA A 6 3.11 5.34 -28.38
C ALA A 6 1.60 5.08 -28.21
N GLU A 7 0.82 5.60 -29.13
CA GLU A 7 -0.63 5.36 -29.17
C GLU A 7 -0.92 4.05 -29.93
N LYS A 8 -1.72 3.18 -29.31
CA LYS A 8 -2.21 1.96 -29.92
C LYS A 8 -3.73 1.92 -29.78
N LEU A 9 -4.42 1.65 -30.87
CA LEU A 9 -5.86 1.42 -30.82
C LEU A 9 -6.11 0.07 -30.17
N LEU A 10 -6.72 0.05 -28.99
CA LEU A 10 -7.06 -1.16 -28.25
C LEU A 10 -8.49 -1.64 -28.57
N PHE A 11 -9.39 -0.69 -28.76
CA PHE A 11 -10.80 -0.95 -29.04
C PHE A 11 -11.35 0.04 -30.07
N GLY A 12 -12.38 -0.40 -30.81
CA GLY A 12 -13.20 0.48 -31.61
C GLY A 12 -12.93 0.47 -33.13
N PRO A 13 -13.68 1.23 -33.89
CA PRO A 13 -14.85 2.00 -33.43
C PRO A 13 -15.97 1.06 -32.94
N PHE A 14 -16.64 1.42 -31.87
CA PHE A 14 -17.80 0.70 -31.36
C PHE A 14 -18.98 1.66 -31.16
N ILE A 15 -20.18 1.12 -31.24
CA ILE A 15 -21.44 1.85 -31.04
C ILE A 15 -22.14 1.43 -29.75
N ASP A 16 -21.62 0.42 -29.07
CA ASP A 16 -22.14 -0.01 -27.79
C ASP A 16 -21.87 1.05 -26.72
N LEU A 17 -22.81 1.20 -25.79
CA LEU A 17 -22.70 2.16 -24.70
C LEU A 17 -21.69 1.74 -23.61
N GLU A 18 -21.29 0.47 -23.62
CA GLU A 18 -20.37 -0.09 -22.65
C GLU A 18 -19.23 -0.88 -23.34
N GLN A 19 -18.01 -0.64 -22.90
CA GLN A 19 -16.83 -1.37 -23.36
C GLN A 19 -16.11 -2.01 -22.18
N ASP A 20 -15.87 -3.32 -22.27
CA ASP A 20 -15.12 -4.06 -21.26
C ASP A 20 -13.61 -3.81 -21.39
N LEU A 21 -13.01 -3.25 -20.35
CA LEU A 21 -11.59 -2.92 -20.27
C LEU A 21 -10.76 -3.94 -19.48
N ARG A 22 -11.36 -5.04 -18.99
CA ARG A 22 -10.66 -6.04 -18.14
C ARG A 22 -9.49 -6.74 -18.83
N SER A 23 -9.47 -6.76 -20.15
CA SER A 23 -8.39 -7.33 -20.93
C SER A 23 -7.18 -6.41 -21.14
N VAL A 24 -7.29 -5.16 -20.70
CA VAL A 24 -6.20 -4.17 -20.85
C VAL A 24 -5.20 -4.34 -19.72
N ASP A 25 -3.96 -4.64 -20.06
CA ASP A 25 -2.87 -4.64 -19.08
C ASP A 25 -2.45 -3.19 -18.76
N VAL A 26 -2.77 -2.73 -17.55
CA VAL A 26 -2.46 -1.37 -17.09
C VAL A 26 -0.96 -1.10 -16.94
N LYS A 27 -0.13 -2.16 -16.83
CA LYS A 27 1.33 -2.01 -16.81
C LYS A 27 1.89 -1.73 -18.18
N GLU A 28 1.30 -2.32 -19.21
CA GLU A 28 1.65 -2.06 -20.62
C GLU A 28 1.04 -0.73 -21.09
N TYR A 29 -0.21 -0.43 -20.69
CA TYR A 29 -0.96 0.75 -21.12
C TYR A 29 -1.38 1.63 -19.92
N PRO A 30 -0.44 2.36 -19.30
CA PRO A 30 -0.72 3.16 -18.10
C PRO A 30 -1.60 4.39 -18.36
N LYS A 31 -1.83 4.74 -19.60
CA LYS A 31 -2.66 5.89 -20.01
C LYS A 31 -3.67 5.48 -21.08
N MET A 32 -4.89 5.95 -20.91
CA MET A 32 -5.97 5.75 -21.86
C MET A 32 -6.38 7.08 -22.49
N LYS A 33 -6.64 7.05 -23.80
CA LYS A 33 -7.22 8.13 -24.56
C LYS A 33 -8.56 7.67 -25.11
N LEU A 34 -9.60 8.41 -24.87
CA LEU A 34 -10.91 8.21 -25.47
C LEU A 34 -11.09 9.21 -26.60
N GLU A 35 -11.42 8.72 -27.78
CA GLU A 35 -11.83 9.54 -28.91
C GLU A 35 -13.29 9.28 -29.22
N TRP A 36 -14.03 10.35 -29.32
CA TRP A 36 -15.45 10.30 -29.62
C TRP A 36 -15.74 10.96 -30.96
N TYR A 37 -16.49 10.26 -31.81
CA TYR A 37 -16.87 10.72 -33.12
C TYR A 37 -18.38 10.76 -33.24
N SER A 38 -18.89 11.80 -33.84
CA SER A 38 -20.30 11.93 -34.15
C SER A 38 -20.47 12.29 -35.61
N SER A 39 -21.50 11.73 -36.23
CA SER A 39 -21.83 12.00 -37.62
C SER A 39 -23.32 12.24 -37.73
N ASP A 40 -23.69 13.43 -38.22
CA ASP A 40 -25.06 13.79 -38.57
C ASP A 40 -25.09 14.12 -40.07
N THR A 41 -25.64 13.20 -40.89
CA THR A 41 -25.75 13.35 -42.34
C THR A 41 -26.78 14.41 -42.75
N THR A 42 -27.62 14.85 -41.83
CA THR A 42 -28.65 15.86 -42.09
C THR A 42 -28.25 17.25 -41.62
N ASN A 43 -27.16 17.39 -40.90
CA ASN A 43 -26.64 18.65 -40.27
C ASN A 43 -27.68 19.41 -39.48
N LYS A 44 -28.64 18.71 -38.84
CA LYS A 44 -29.73 19.30 -38.08
C LYS A 44 -29.55 19.23 -36.58
N THR A 45 -28.74 18.29 -36.11
CA THR A 45 -28.60 18.03 -34.69
C THR A 45 -27.14 18.17 -34.28
N ALA A 46 -26.84 19.07 -33.36
CA ALA A 46 -25.50 19.11 -32.78
C ALA A 46 -25.22 17.85 -31.95
N PRO A 47 -24.04 17.25 -32.07
CA PRO A 47 -23.68 16.12 -31.22
C PRO A 47 -23.64 16.57 -29.77
N ASN A 48 -24.23 15.76 -28.91
CA ASN A 48 -24.21 15.96 -27.46
C ASN A 48 -23.69 14.72 -26.75
N LEU A 49 -22.69 14.90 -25.90
CA LEU A 49 -22.19 13.89 -24.98
C LEU A 49 -22.53 14.34 -23.56
N ASP A 50 -23.60 13.79 -22.98
CA ASP A 50 -24.05 14.19 -21.65
C ASP A 50 -23.04 13.80 -20.57
N TYR A 51 -22.54 12.59 -20.63
CA TYR A 51 -21.48 12.12 -19.73
C TYR A 51 -20.84 10.84 -20.27
N TRP A 52 -19.65 10.52 -19.75
CA TRP A 52 -19.01 9.22 -19.85
C TRP A 52 -18.48 8.78 -18.47
N ARG A 53 -18.38 7.48 -18.26
CA ARG A 53 -17.92 6.94 -16.98
C ARG A 53 -16.95 5.80 -17.21
N ILE A 54 -15.94 5.70 -16.34
CA ILE A 54 -15.10 4.52 -16.24
C ILE A 54 -15.47 3.82 -14.94
N HIS A 55 -15.88 2.57 -15.05
CA HIS A 55 -16.09 1.71 -13.90
C HIS A 55 -14.80 0.91 -13.68
N TYR A 56 -14.23 1.01 -12.48
CA TYR A 56 -13.05 0.25 -12.11
C TYR A 56 -13.28 -0.43 -10.76
N LYS A 57 -12.59 -1.57 -10.56
CA LYS A 57 -12.55 -2.19 -9.24
C LYS A 57 -11.73 -1.29 -8.34
N GLY A 58 -12.33 -0.79 -7.28
CA GLY A 58 -11.60 -0.02 -6.30
C GLY A 58 -10.52 -0.85 -5.62
N LEU A 59 -9.48 -0.19 -5.19
CA LEU A 59 -8.35 -0.80 -4.50
C LEU A 59 -8.41 -0.48 -3.01
N PRO A 60 -7.91 -1.37 -2.14
CA PRO A 60 -7.66 -1.05 -0.75
C PRO A 60 -6.60 0.04 -0.63
N ASP A 61 -6.53 0.68 0.53
CA ASP A 61 -5.48 1.63 0.90
C ASP A 61 -5.17 1.42 2.37
N ILE A 62 -4.04 0.77 2.65
CA ILE A 62 -3.62 0.51 4.02
C ILE A 62 -2.66 1.61 4.47
N ALA A 63 -2.83 2.10 5.68
CA ALA A 63 -2.02 3.19 6.19
C ALA A 63 -1.69 3.02 7.67
N PHE A 64 -0.54 3.51 8.10
CA PHE A 64 -0.31 3.80 9.50
C PHE A 64 -1.09 5.05 9.90
N ASN A 65 -1.90 4.94 10.93
CA ASN A 65 -2.63 6.07 11.48
C ASN A 65 -2.09 6.42 12.87
N PRO A 66 -1.32 7.52 12.99
CA PRO A 66 -0.71 7.91 14.26
C PRO A 66 -1.73 8.35 15.32
N SER A 67 -2.98 8.62 14.92
CA SER A 67 -4.06 8.94 15.86
C SER A 67 -4.64 7.71 16.55
N PHE A 68 -4.30 6.50 16.09
CA PHE A 68 -4.68 5.25 16.70
C PHE A 68 -3.57 4.72 17.62
N LEU A 69 -3.68 3.46 17.96
CA LEU A 69 -2.80 2.85 18.93
C LEU A 69 -1.35 2.77 18.43
N TYR A 70 -0.47 3.43 19.13
CA TYR A 70 0.96 3.20 19.14
C TYR A 70 1.40 3.00 20.59
N SER A 71 1.93 1.84 20.89
CA SER A 71 2.36 1.47 22.23
C SER A 71 3.68 0.74 22.17
N LYS A 72 4.69 1.23 22.86
CA LYS A 72 5.93 0.49 23.14
C LYS A 72 6.15 0.41 24.64
N ASN A 73 6.72 -0.70 25.09
CA ASN A 73 6.92 -0.93 26.51
C ASN A 73 7.94 0.04 27.12
N LYS A 74 9.05 0.29 26.43
CA LYS A 74 10.14 1.17 26.90
C LYS A 74 10.88 1.79 25.71
N ASP A 75 11.48 2.97 25.93
CA ASP A 75 12.43 3.59 25.00
C ASP A 75 13.85 3.07 25.20
N THR A 76 14.14 2.65 26.42
CA THR A 76 15.44 2.13 26.85
C THR A 76 15.21 0.82 27.58
N LEU A 77 15.87 -0.24 27.14
CA LEU A 77 15.80 -1.57 27.73
C LEU A 77 17.18 -1.96 28.27
N ASP A 78 17.19 -2.87 29.22
CA ASP A 78 18.41 -3.55 29.62
C ASP A 78 18.59 -4.82 28.74
N GLN A 79 19.83 -5.21 28.49
CA GLN A 79 20.12 -6.41 27.71
C GLN A 79 19.42 -7.62 28.33
N GLY A 80 18.74 -8.42 27.52
CA GLY A 80 17.97 -9.58 27.93
C GLY A 80 16.46 -9.30 28.13
N GLU A 81 16.05 -8.05 28.20
CA GLU A 81 14.61 -7.71 28.17
C GLU A 81 14.02 -7.92 26.78
N PHE A 82 12.69 -7.92 26.70
CA PHE A 82 11.98 -7.94 25.42
C PHE A 82 11.54 -6.53 25.04
N PHE A 83 11.91 -6.09 23.85
CA PHE A 83 11.26 -4.95 23.22
C PHE A 83 9.91 -5.39 22.68
N LYS A 84 8.85 -4.70 23.10
CA LYS A 84 7.47 -4.97 22.67
C LYS A 84 6.87 -3.72 22.10
N LEU A 85 6.27 -3.88 20.92
CA LEU A 85 5.60 -2.84 20.19
C LEU A 85 4.23 -3.32 19.73
N GLU A 86 3.24 -2.45 19.85
CA GLU A 86 1.93 -2.61 19.23
C GLU A 86 1.64 -1.35 18.44
N ILE A 87 1.39 -1.49 17.16
CA ILE A 87 1.07 -0.40 16.25
C ILE A 87 -0.22 -0.73 15.51
N MET A 88 -0.97 0.28 15.08
CA MET A 88 -2.21 0.07 14.36
C MET A 88 -2.07 0.51 12.92
N ALA A 89 -2.48 -0.35 11.98
CA ALA A 89 -2.73 -0.02 10.60
C ALA A 89 -4.24 0.02 10.33
N GLN A 90 -4.65 0.86 9.42
CA GLN A 90 -6.05 1.01 9.01
C GLN A 90 -6.16 0.89 7.50
N ASN A 91 -7.11 0.13 7.03
CA ASN A 91 -7.57 0.23 5.64
C ASN A 91 -8.51 1.44 5.56
N ILE A 92 -8.04 2.51 4.92
CA ILE A 92 -8.77 3.78 4.83
C ILE A 92 -9.67 3.87 3.59
N SER A 93 -9.75 2.79 2.80
CA SER A 93 -10.60 2.69 1.61
C SER A 93 -11.92 1.96 1.88
N ASP A 94 -12.83 2.02 0.92
CA ASP A 94 -14.11 1.30 0.92
C ASP A 94 -13.99 -0.14 0.38
N TYR A 95 -12.77 -0.60 0.07
CA TYR A 95 -12.52 -1.92 -0.50
C TYR A 95 -11.66 -2.77 0.44
N PRO A 96 -12.01 -4.05 0.64
CA PRO A 96 -11.22 -4.93 1.50
C PRO A 96 -9.87 -5.29 0.86
N MET A 97 -8.87 -5.54 1.71
CA MET A 97 -7.61 -6.16 1.34
C MET A 97 -7.65 -7.64 1.70
N ASP A 98 -7.28 -8.52 0.78
CA ASP A 98 -7.39 -9.97 0.98
C ASP A 98 -6.48 -10.50 2.10
N SER A 99 -5.31 -9.91 2.25
CA SER A 99 -4.39 -10.10 3.38
C SER A 99 -3.40 -8.94 3.44
N LEU A 100 -2.81 -8.68 4.58
CA LEU A 100 -1.76 -7.69 4.72
C LEU A 100 -0.43 -8.38 5.04
N LEU A 101 0.55 -8.20 4.18
CA LEU A 101 1.93 -8.53 4.48
C LEU A 101 2.58 -7.35 5.19
N VAL A 102 3.29 -7.62 6.27
CA VAL A 102 4.06 -6.61 7.01
C VAL A 102 5.51 -7.08 7.10
N LYS A 103 6.42 -6.20 6.76
CA LYS A 103 7.85 -6.41 6.87
C LYS A 103 8.40 -5.60 8.04
N PHE A 104 9.26 -6.23 8.82
CA PHE A 104 10.00 -5.59 9.90
C PHE A 104 11.49 -5.70 9.59
N ASP A 105 12.16 -4.57 9.49
CA ASP A 105 13.61 -4.47 9.34
C ASP A 105 14.19 -3.86 10.61
N LEU A 106 14.87 -4.68 11.42
CA LEU A 106 15.56 -4.22 12.62
C LEU A 106 17.02 -3.94 12.27
N ILE A 107 17.45 -2.69 12.44
CA ILE A 107 18.76 -2.20 12.04
C ILE A 107 19.51 -1.72 13.30
N ASP A 108 20.70 -2.23 13.51
CA ASP A 108 21.62 -1.81 14.58
C ASP A 108 22.51 -0.62 14.16
N GLU A 109 23.35 -0.12 15.07
CA GLU A 109 24.31 0.96 14.81
C GLU A 109 25.35 0.64 13.74
N ARG A 110 25.56 -0.63 13.41
CA ARG A 110 26.51 -1.11 12.40
C ARG A 110 25.84 -1.32 11.06
N ASN A 111 24.56 -0.92 10.93
CA ASN A 111 23.69 -1.17 9.78
C ASN A 111 23.48 -2.68 9.49
N THR A 112 23.64 -3.54 10.49
CA THR A 112 23.22 -4.93 10.38
C THR A 112 21.69 -4.96 10.38
N ASN A 113 21.09 -5.59 9.38
CA ASN A 113 19.65 -5.70 9.23
C ASN A 113 19.18 -7.13 9.50
N ILE A 114 18.18 -7.25 10.36
CA ILE A 114 17.44 -8.50 10.60
C ILE A 114 16.01 -8.28 10.13
N SER A 115 15.64 -8.94 9.04
CA SER A 115 14.31 -8.84 8.46
C SER A 115 13.40 -9.98 8.90
N SER A 116 12.15 -9.67 9.19
CA SER A 116 11.09 -10.65 9.42
C SER A 116 9.80 -10.23 8.73
N LEU A 117 8.96 -11.21 8.42
CA LEU A 117 7.68 -10.99 7.76
C LEU A 117 6.55 -11.51 8.63
N TRP A 118 5.44 -10.80 8.62
CA TRP A 118 4.20 -11.19 9.26
C TRP A 118 3.04 -10.98 8.29
N ARG A 119 2.14 -11.96 8.17
CA ARG A 119 0.96 -11.85 7.31
C ARG A 119 -0.31 -12.01 8.15
N THR A 120 -1.25 -11.13 7.92
CA THR A 120 -2.54 -11.17 8.61
C THR A 120 -3.64 -11.78 7.75
N ILE A 121 -4.78 -11.95 8.37
CA ILE A 121 -6.07 -12.26 7.75
C ILE A 121 -6.54 -11.07 6.89
N PRO A 122 -7.63 -11.22 6.11
CA PRO A 122 -8.21 -10.11 5.36
C PRO A 122 -8.49 -8.89 6.22
N VAL A 123 -8.19 -7.70 5.69
CA VAL A 123 -8.48 -6.42 6.32
C VAL A 123 -9.68 -5.80 5.64
N GLN A 124 -10.79 -5.73 6.35
CA GLN A 124 -12.04 -5.20 5.82
C GLN A 124 -11.91 -3.70 5.48
N ALA A 125 -12.81 -3.22 4.64
CA ALA A 125 -12.95 -1.79 4.35
C ALA A 125 -13.13 -1.00 5.66
N GLN A 126 -12.45 0.13 5.79
CA GLN A 126 -12.46 1.04 6.94
C GLN A 126 -12.01 0.41 8.27
N ALA A 127 -11.58 -0.85 8.26
CA ALA A 127 -11.17 -1.55 9.47
C ALA A 127 -9.73 -1.22 9.86
N ALA A 128 -9.47 -1.24 11.18
CA ALA A 128 -8.14 -1.13 11.73
C ALA A 128 -7.70 -2.49 12.31
N ILE A 129 -6.41 -2.78 12.22
CA ILE A 129 -5.79 -3.98 12.77
C ILE A 129 -4.60 -3.62 13.65
N LYS A 130 -4.39 -4.42 14.68
CA LYS A 130 -3.21 -4.35 15.53
C LYS A 130 -2.09 -5.20 14.96
N ILE A 131 -0.90 -4.63 14.91
CA ILE A 131 0.32 -5.28 14.45
C ILE A 131 1.25 -5.40 15.64
N PRO A 132 1.38 -6.59 16.24
CA PRO A 132 2.31 -6.82 17.33
C PRO A 132 3.71 -7.09 16.79
N TYR A 133 4.72 -6.61 17.51
CA TYR A 133 6.11 -6.94 17.29
C TYR A 133 6.80 -7.16 18.63
N GLU A 134 7.56 -8.24 18.74
CA GLU A 134 8.33 -8.55 19.93
C GLU A 134 9.70 -9.11 19.51
N VAL A 135 10.76 -8.60 20.14
CA VAL A 135 12.12 -9.08 19.92
C VAL A 135 12.90 -9.12 21.23
N SER A 136 13.70 -10.18 21.42
CA SER A 136 14.61 -10.29 22.55
C SER A 136 15.83 -9.40 22.33
N THR A 137 16.27 -8.69 23.37
CA THR A 137 17.47 -7.88 23.33
C THR A 137 18.74 -8.63 23.80
N ASN A 138 18.67 -9.97 23.89
CA ASN A 138 19.84 -10.79 24.22
C ASN A 138 20.98 -10.55 23.22
N GLY A 139 22.16 -10.22 23.74
CA GLY A 139 23.34 -9.93 22.90
C GLY A 139 23.27 -8.59 22.14
N GLN A 140 22.24 -7.80 22.39
CA GLN A 140 22.07 -6.48 21.79
C GLN A 140 22.60 -5.39 22.72
N SER A 141 23.16 -4.31 22.14
CA SER A 141 23.52 -3.08 22.84
C SER A 141 23.55 -1.92 21.85
N GLY A 142 23.30 -0.69 22.33
CA GLY A 142 23.31 0.51 21.53
C GLY A 142 21.94 0.88 20.93
N ASN A 143 21.95 1.67 19.89
CA ASN A 143 20.74 2.17 19.24
C ASN A 143 20.21 1.19 18.18
N TYR A 144 18.91 0.97 18.21
CA TYR A 144 18.20 0.15 17.24
C TYR A 144 17.10 0.98 16.57
N ARG A 145 16.97 0.75 15.25
CA ARG A 145 15.92 1.32 14.42
C ARG A 145 15.10 0.19 13.80
N LEU A 146 13.83 0.14 14.13
CA LEU A 146 12.86 -0.76 13.53
C LEU A 146 12.11 -0.01 12.43
N ILE A 147 12.24 -0.46 11.20
CA ILE A 147 11.45 0.00 10.06
C ILE A 147 10.33 -1.01 9.85
N ILE A 148 9.10 -0.54 9.78
CA ILE A 148 7.91 -1.35 9.58
C ILE A 148 7.29 -0.91 8.27
N GLU A 149 7.15 -1.83 7.34
CA GLU A 149 6.57 -1.59 6.01
C GLU A 149 5.32 -2.43 5.83
N LEU A 150 4.20 -1.77 5.59
CA LEU A 150 2.93 -2.40 5.21
C LEU A 150 2.95 -2.69 3.71
N ASN A 151 2.44 -3.86 3.30
CA ASN A 151 2.32 -4.26 1.90
C ASN A 151 3.62 -4.10 1.09
N PRO A 152 4.77 -4.62 1.59
CA PRO A 152 6.08 -4.43 0.97
C PRO A 152 6.09 -4.94 -0.47
N GLY A 153 6.71 -4.14 -1.36
CA GLY A 153 6.79 -4.48 -2.78
C GLY A 153 5.45 -4.49 -3.49
N MET A 154 4.40 -3.90 -2.92
CA MET A 154 3.02 -3.97 -3.41
C MET A 154 2.56 -5.42 -3.60
N ASP A 155 2.74 -6.25 -2.57
CA ASP A 155 2.27 -7.65 -2.52
C ASP A 155 0.81 -7.77 -2.99
N GLN A 156 -0.01 -6.75 -2.67
CA GLN A 156 -1.31 -6.53 -3.26
C GLN A 156 -1.42 -5.10 -3.82
N PRO A 157 -2.16 -4.89 -4.92
CA PRO A 157 -2.42 -3.55 -5.43
C PRO A 157 -3.16 -2.69 -4.41
N GLU A 158 -2.72 -1.45 -4.22
CA GLU A 158 -3.36 -0.46 -3.35
C GLU A 158 -3.33 0.95 -3.97
N LEU A 159 -4.13 1.87 -3.42
CA LEU A 159 -4.25 3.22 -3.96
C LEU A 159 -3.00 4.07 -3.70
N ASN A 160 -2.41 3.92 -2.51
CA ASN A 160 -1.28 4.75 -2.10
C ASN A 160 -0.33 3.96 -1.20
N ALA A 161 0.95 3.88 -1.57
CA ALA A 161 1.98 3.20 -0.80
C ALA A 161 2.88 4.15 0.01
N PHE A 162 2.69 5.47 -0.07
CA PHE A 162 3.55 6.43 0.62
C PHE A 162 3.27 6.55 2.12
N ASN A 163 2.10 6.06 2.58
CA ASN A 163 1.65 6.07 3.97
C ASN A 163 1.93 4.73 4.70
N ASN A 164 2.73 3.85 4.09
CA ASN A 164 2.91 2.46 4.49
C ASN A 164 4.15 2.22 5.35
N VAL A 165 4.94 3.23 5.67
CA VAL A 165 6.20 3.06 6.40
C VAL A 165 6.14 3.77 7.75
N ALA A 166 6.52 3.04 8.80
CA ALA A 166 6.74 3.60 10.13
C ALA A 166 8.16 3.27 10.62
N ILE A 167 8.72 4.16 11.43
CA ILE A 167 10.05 4.00 12.02
C ILE A 167 9.95 4.17 13.53
N VAL A 168 10.47 3.20 14.26
CA VAL A 168 10.51 3.20 15.73
C VAL A 168 11.93 2.98 16.19
N ASN A 169 12.41 3.82 17.11
CA ASN A 169 13.73 3.69 17.67
C ASN A 169 13.64 3.25 19.14
N TYR A 170 14.64 2.48 19.58
CA TYR A 170 14.85 2.14 20.97
C TYR A 170 16.36 1.96 21.25
N PHE A 171 16.72 2.03 22.52
CA PHE A 171 18.10 1.87 22.98
C PHE A 171 18.20 0.68 23.93
N VAL A 172 19.28 -0.09 23.80
CA VAL A 172 19.59 -1.22 24.70
C VAL A 172 20.88 -0.91 25.49
N ARG A 173 20.78 -0.90 26.80
CA ARG A 173 21.97 -0.82 27.66
C ARG A 173 22.72 -2.15 27.62
N GLY A 174 23.99 -2.09 27.27
CA GLY A 174 24.86 -3.27 27.36
C GLY A 174 25.05 -3.71 28.81
N ASP A 175 25.31 -5.00 29.02
CA ASP A 175 25.72 -5.51 30.32
C ASP A 175 27.12 -4.96 30.67
N THR A 176 27.22 -4.23 31.74
CA THR A 176 28.49 -3.60 32.24
C THR A 176 29.25 -4.57 33.13
N ARG A 177 29.26 -5.86 32.83
CA ARG A 177 30.11 -6.81 33.58
C ARG A 177 31.53 -6.81 33.09
#